data_3acbcd02e200a29570eefdae7f70193e
#
_entry.id   3acbcd02e200a29570eefdae7f70193e
#
_cell.length_a   1.000
_cell.length_b   1.000
_cell.length_c   1.000
_cell.angle_alpha   90.00
_cell.angle_beta   90.00
_cell.angle_gamma   90.00
#
_symmetry.space_group_name_H-M   'P 1'
#
loop_
_entity.id
_entity.type
_entity.pdbx_description
1 polymer ?
#
loop_
_entity_poly.entity_id
_entity_poly.type
_entity_poly.pdbx_seq_one_letter_code
_entity_poly.pdbx_strand_id
1 'polypeptide(L)' 'MKDTAFRAEHERTRLEFALTELLISSRMEQDLTQKELADRSGIRQSNISRIEKGQAIPSLMTLDKIARALGKEVRVSFV' A
#
# COMPACT_ATOMS: atom_id res chain seq x y z
N MET A 1 -2.97 10.98 -24.71
CA MET A 1 -2.79 11.35 -24.00
C MET A 1 -1.97 11.76 -22.90
N LYS A 2 -1.30 12.80 -23.05
CA LYS A 2 -0.51 13.37 -22.04
C LYS A 2 -1.30 13.65 -20.79
N ASP A 3 -2.55 13.88 -20.98
CA ASP A 3 -3.37 14.19 -19.84
C ASP A 3 -3.61 13.02 -18.92
N THR A 4 -3.42 11.83 -19.42
CA THR A 4 -3.61 10.63 -18.60
C THR A 4 -2.62 10.59 -17.45
N ALA A 5 -1.36 10.86 -17.75
CA ALA A 5 -0.34 10.84 -16.70
C ALA A 5 -0.57 11.99 -15.72
N PHE A 6 -0.95 13.14 -16.23
CA PHE A 6 -1.20 14.28 -15.38
C PHE A 6 -2.37 14.03 -14.45
N ARG A 7 -3.44 13.40 -14.97
CA ARG A 7 -4.56 13.08 -14.15
C ARG A 7 -4.22 12.13 -13.05
N ALA A 8 -3.34 11.17 -13.31
CA ALA A 8 -2.97 10.19 -12.31
C ALA A 8 -2.35 10.83 -11.08
N GLU A 9 -1.79 12.01 -11.22
CA GLU A 9 -1.22 12.71 -10.08
C GLU A 9 -2.29 13.38 -9.23
N HIS A 10 -3.43 13.70 -9.83
CA HIS A 10 -4.47 14.43 -9.13
C HIS A 10 -5.70 13.60 -8.81
N GLU A 11 -5.91 12.55 -9.55
CA GLU A 11 -7.09 11.72 -9.37
C GLU A 11 -6.66 10.30 -9.13
N ARG A 12 -7.02 9.77 -8.00
CA ARG A 12 -6.69 8.39 -7.69
C ARG A 12 -7.75 7.48 -8.26
N THR A 13 -7.30 6.35 -8.81
CA THR A 13 -8.23 5.37 -9.35
C THR A 13 -8.90 4.64 -8.20
N ARG A 14 -10.01 3.97 -8.53
CA ARG A 14 -10.71 3.15 -7.56
C ARG A 14 -9.79 2.06 -7.02
N LEU A 15 -8.94 1.51 -7.89
CA LEU A 15 -8.02 0.46 -7.50
C LEU A 15 -7.01 0.98 -6.47
N GLU A 16 -6.53 2.20 -6.67
CA GLU A 16 -5.58 2.80 -5.72
C GLU A 16 -6.21 3.02 -4.36
N PHE A 17 -7.46 3.46 -4.34
CA PHE A 17 -8.17 3.61 -3.07
C PHE A 17 -8.36 2.27 -2.39
N ALA A 18 -8.73 1.25 -3.16
CA ALA A 18 -8.93 -0.09 -2.61
C ALA A 18 -7.64 -0.62 -2.02
N LEU A 19 -6.51 -0.35 -2.68
CA LEU A 19 -5.22 -0.79 -2.19
C LEU A 19 -4.87 -0.11 -0.87
N THR A 20 -5.08 1.20 -0.81
CA THR A 20 -4.81 1.95 0.41
C THR A 20 -5.63 1.40 1.58
N GLU A 21 -6.92 1.17 1.35
CA GLU A 21 -7.78 0.65 2.39
C GLU A 21 -7.39 -0.76 2.82
N LEU A 22 -6.98 -1.57 1.85
CA LEU A 22 -6.55 -2.92 2.14
C LEU A 22 -5.34 -2.91 3.07
N LEU A 23 -4.38 -2.05 2.80
CA LEU A 23 -3.17 -1.98 3.62
C LEU A 23 -3.47 -1.51 5.03
N ILE A 24 -4.29 -0.48 5.16
CA ILE A 24 -4.67 0.04 6.46
C ILE A 24 -5.43 -1.00 7.25
N SER A 25 -6.46 -1.60 6.66
CA SER A 25 -7.30 -2.55 7.38
C SER A 25 -6.52 -3.80 7.75
N SER A 26 -5.63 -4.27 6.87
CA SER A 26 -4.84 -5.46 7.15
C SER A 26 -3.90 -5.23 8.34
N ARG A 27 -3.32 -4.04 8.41
CA ARG A 27 -2.46 -3.68 9.53
C ARG A 27 -3.27 -3.60 10.82
N MET A 28 -4.42 -2.92 10.75
CA MET A 28 -5.23 -2.71 11.94
C MET A 28 -5.87 -3.98 12.47
N GLU A 29 -6.18 -4.93 11.58
CA GLU A 29 -6.71 -6.22 12.00
C GLU A 29 -5.75 -6.96 12.93
N GLN A 30 -4.47 -6.70 12.81
CA GLN A 30 -3.47 -7.35 13.64
C GLN A 30 -2.96 -6.44 14.74
N ASP A 31 -3.65 -5.32 14.96
CA ASP A 31 -3.30 -4.35 16.00
C ASP A 31 -1.85 -3.87 15.91
N LEU A 32 -1.36 -3.70 14.69
CA LEU A 32 -0.01 -3.21 14.47
C LEU A 32 -0.02 -1.72 14.21
N THR A 33 0.94 -1.02 14.82
CA THR A 33 1.17 0.37 14.48
C THR A 33 1.93 0.44 13.16
N GLN A 34 1.98 1.62 12.56
CA GLN A 34 2.79 1.81 11.35
C GLN A 34 4.26 1.48 11.63
N LYS A 35 4.73 1.84 12.82
CA LYS A 35 6.11 1.57 13.18
C LYS A 35 6.37 0.08 13.29
N GLU A 36 5.45 -0.65 13.90
CA GLU A 36 5.61 -2.09 14.03
C GLU A 36 5.61 -2.78 12.67
N LEU A 37 4.73 -2.34 11.78
CA LEU A 37 4.71 -2.89 10.44
C LEU A 37 6.00 -2.55 9.69
N ALA A 38 6.51 -1.34 9.87
CA ALA A 38 7.77 -0.94 9.27
C ALA A 38 8.89 -1.85 9.75
N ASP A 39 8.95 -2.09 11.05
CA ASP A 39 10.01 -2.94 11.61
C ASP A 39 9.94 -4.36 11.08
N ARG A 40 8.73 -4.90 10.95
CA ARG A 40 8.57 -6.28 10.46
C ARG A 40 8.82 -6.42 8.97
N SER A 41 8.44 -5.40 8.20
CA SER A 41 8.51 -5.50 6.74
C SER A 41 9.84 -5.03 6.17
N GLY A 42 10.60 -4.24 6.93
CA GLY A 42 11.79 -3.63 6.40
C GLY A 42 11.50 -2.40 5.56
N ILE A 43 10.25 -1.95 5.55
CA ILE A 43 9.87 -0.74 4.82
C ILE A 43 9.92 0.42 5.80
N ARG A 44 10.44 1.56 5.36
CA ARG A 44 10.50 2.73 6.23
C ARG A 44 9.11 3.15 6.67
N GLN A 45 9.00 3.54 7.93
CA GLN A 45 7.71 3.98 8.45
C GLN A 45 7.17 5.18 7.68
N SER A 46 8.05 6.10 7.27
CA SER A 46 7.61 7.26 6.49
C SER A 46 6.98 6.84 5.17
N ASN A 47 7.49 5.78 4.56
CA ASN A 47 6.93 5.29 3.31
C ASN A 47 5.57 4.64 3.56
N ILE A 48 5.43 3.86 4.62
CA ILE A 48 4.14 3.27 4.98
C ILE A 48 3.12 4.36 5.23
N SER A 49 3.52 5.41 5.96
CA SER A 49 2.63 6.52 6.24
C SER A 49 2.16 7.20 4.96
N ARG A 50 3.07 7.43 4.02
CA ARG A 50 2.71 8.07 2.76
C ARG A 50 1.76 7.21 1.94
N ILE A 51 1.98 5.90 1.94
CA ILE A 51 1.10 4.99 1.22
C ILE A 51 -0.31 5.04 1.84
N GLU A 52 -0.39 5.02 3.15
CA GLU A 52 -1.68 5.03 3.82
C GLU A 52 -2.41 6.34 3.65
N LYS A 53 -1.68 7.43 3.45
CA LYS A 53 -2.30 8.72 3.18
C LYS A 53 -2.65 8.92 1.71
N GLY A 54 -2.32 7.95 0.88
CA GLY A 54 -2.59 8.07 -0.54
C GLY A 54 -1.59 8.93 -1.28
N GLN A 55 -0.45 9.22 -0.68
CA GLN A 55 0.57 10.07 -1.28
C GLN A 55 1.59 9.28 -2.08
N ALA A 56 1.58 7.98 -1.98
CA ALA A 56 2.49 7.11 -2.72
C ALA A 56 1.78 5.80 -3.04
N ILE A 57 2.14 5.21 -4.18
CA ILE A 57 1.63 3.92 -4.59
C ILE A 57 2.76 2.92 -4.39
N PRO A 58 2.53 1.85 -3.64
CA PRO A 58 3.61 0.90 -3.39
C PRO A 58 3.94 0.10 -4.64
N SER A 59 5.21 -0.25 -4.80
CA SER A 59 5.62 -1.18 -5.85
C SER A 59 5.18 -2.58 -5.46
N LEU A 60 5.24 -3.51 -6.41
CA LEU A 60 4.93 -4.90 -6.11
C LEU A 60 5.87 -5.46 -5.06
N MET A 61 7.14 -5.07 -5.09
CA MET A 61 8.08 -5.52 -4.10
C MET A 61 7.71 -5.01 -2.70
N THR A 62 7.31 -3.76 -2.62
CA THR A 62 6.87 -3.19 -1.33
C THR A 62 5.62 -3.90 -0.84
N LEU A 63 4.66 -4.16 -1.74
CA LEU A 63 3.46 -4.90 -1.37
C LEU A 63 3.79 -6.29 -0.85
N ASP A 64 4.71 -6.97 -1.52
CA ASP A 64 5.10 -8.31 -1.11
C ASP A 64 5.71 -8.30 0.29
N LYS A 65 6.58 -7.34 0.57
CA LYS A 65 7.20 -7.24 1.88
C LYS A 65 6.18 -6.95 2.97
N ILE A 66 5.23 -6.07 2.69
CA ILE A 66 4.18 -5.76 3.65
C ILE A 66 3.30 -6.99 3.89
N ALA A 67 2.89 -7.66 2.81
CA ALA A 67 2.04 -8.83 2.94
C ALA A 67 2.71 -9.92 3.76
N ARG A 68 3.99 -10.19 3.51
CA ARG A 68 4.72 -11.20 4.26
C ARG A 68 4.85 -10.83 5.72
N ALA A 69 5.04 -9.55 6.01
CA ALA A 69 5.11 -9.08 7.39
C ALA A 69 3.79 -9.31 8.12
N LEU A 70 2.69 -9.38 7.37
CA LEU A 70 1.36 -9.64 7.94
C LEU A 70 0.96 -11.10 7.87
N GLY A 71 1.89 -11.98 7.44
CA GLY A 71 1.60 -13.39 7.31
C GLY A 71 0.71 -13.72 6.13
N LYS A 72 0.73 -12.87 5.11
CA LYS A 72 -0.12 -13.03 3.93
C LYS A 72 0.72 -13.02 2.67
N GLU A 73 0.07 -13.22 1.53
CA GLU A 73 0.78 -13.12 0.27
C GLU A 73 -0.03 -12.32 -0.72
N VAL A 74 0.65 -11.74 -1.70
CA VAL A 74 0.02 -10.95 -2.73
C VAL A 74 -0.40 -11.86 -3.87
N ARG A 75 -1.63 -11.72 -4.33
CA ARG A 75 -2.09 -12.38 -5.53
C ARG A 75 -2.59 -11.33 -6.49
N VAL A 76 -2.31 -11.53 -7.76
CA VAL A 76 -2.75 -10.61 -8.81
C VAL A 76 -3.49 -11.43 -9.84
N SER A 77 -4.65 -10.97 -10.23
CA SER A 77 -5.42 -11.66 -11.26
C SER A 77 -6.23 -10.68 -12.06
N PHE A 78 -6.54 -11.09 -13.28
CA PHE A 78 -7.50 -10.37 -14.10
C PHE A 78 -8.75 -11.22 -14.14
N VAL A 79 -9.89 -10.58 -14.07
CA VAL A 79 -11.18 -11.28 -14.06
C VAL A 79 -12.04 -10.80 -15.21
#